data_c0f1e8e66138b9e447fb3b4c43390ef7
#
_entry.id   c0f1e8e66138b9e447fb3b4c43390ef7
#
_cell.length_a   1.000
_cell.length_b   1.000
_cell.length_c   1.000
_cell.angle_alpha   90.00
_cell.angle_beta   90.00
_cell.angle_gamma   90.00
#
_symmetry.space_group_name_H-M   'P 1'
#
loop_
_entity.id
_entity.type
_entity.pdbx_description
1 polymer ?
#
loop_
_entity_poly.entity_id
_entity_poly.type
_entity_poly.pdbx_seq_one_letter_code
_entity_poly.pdbx_strand_id
1 'polypeptide(L)'
;EKLITESTRLTLSLYEKYYGNAPIIISDFDRFTSPAFLMDKNLTFSDIDFDGRAESKGAEFLIEKKRAQNLYGHVGGSIYNSTYVDYMGVERNRDSNYRYTFNAVGGYRPSDKWELSLRWSLFGGKPYTEADVESSLQSDRAVYLTQEYNESRTPAYHNLFLRYEYRKVYRSHNIIGYIELWNAYNRKNVETYSWSNSSNKIIETTYFSFSPVGGFEIEF
;
A
#
# COMPACT_ATOMS: atom_id res chain seq x y z
N GLU A 1 -6.91 -21.10 -12.66
CA GLU A 1 -6.37 -21.77 -11.47
C GLU A 1 -5.81 -23.15 -11.84
N LYS A 2 -4.63 -23.50 -11.33
CA LYS A 2 -3.98 -24.80 -11.61
C LYS A 2 -3.24 -25.29 -10.36
N LEU A 3 -3.42 -26.55 -10.01
CA LEU A 3 -2.56 -27.25 -9.06
C LEU A 3 -1.24 -27.62 -9.76
N ILE A 4 -0.12 -27.16 -9.21
CA ILE A 4 1.22 -27.49 -9.67
C ILE A 4 1.69 -28.78 -8.99
N THR A 5 1.41 -28.88 -7.68
CA THR A 5 1.62 -30.07 -6.87
C THR A 5 0.43 -30.24 -5.92
N GLU A 6 0.36 -31.33 -5.15
CA GLU A 6 -0.70 -31.54 -4.13
C GLU A 6 -0.79 -30.40 -3.10
N SER A 7 0.32 -29.69 -2.84
CA SER A 7 0.40 -28.61 -1.87
C SER A 7 0.62 -27.23 -2.49
N THR A 8 0.71 -27.11 -3.81
CA THR A 8 1.06 -25.85 -4.49
C THR A 8 0.05 -25.53 -5.57
N ARG A 9 -0.51 -24.34 -5.51
CA ARG A 9 -1.53 -23.80 -6.42
C ARG A 9 -1.01 -22.54 -7.10
N LEU A 10 -1.27 -22.38 -8.38
CA LEU A 10 -1.11 -21.16 -9.14
C LEU A 10 -2.48 -20.63 -9.53
N THR A 11 -2.71 -19.35 -9.27
CA THR A 11 -3.86 -18.61 -9.76
C THR A 11 -3.37 -17.45 -10.63
N LEU A 12 -3.97 -17.30 -11.80
CA LEU A 12 -3.78 -16.15 -12.69
C LEU A 12 -5.15 -15.52 -12.90
N SER A 13 -5.22 -14.18 -12.84
CA SER A 13 -6.44 -13.42 -13.03
C SER A 13 -6.17 -12.23 -13.93
N LEU A 14 -7.12 -11.95 -14.83
CA LEU A 14 -7.22 -10.70 -15.55
C LEU A 14 -8.51 -10.04 -15.12
N TYR A 15 -8.51 -8.75 -14.92
CA TYR A 15 -9.71 -8.03 -14.52
C TYR A 15 -9.80 -6.66 -15.15
N GLU A 16 -11.04 -6.23 -15.30
CA GLU A 16 -11.43 -4.89 -15.68
C GLU A 16 -12.65 -4.51 -14.84
N LYS A 17 -12.60 -3.36 -14.19
CA LYS A 17 -13.67 -2.84 -13.32
C LYS A 17 -14.01 -1.42 -13.71
N TYR A 18 -15.28 -1.19 -13.97
CA TYR A 18 -15.83 0.12 -14.25
C TYR A 18 -16.69 0.60 -13.09
N TYR A 19 -16.54 1.86 -12.75
CA TYR A 19 -17.33 2.55 -11.76
C TYR A 19 -18.04 3.69 -12.45
N GLY A 20 -19.35 3.60 -12.61
CA GLY A 20 -20.22 4.67 -13.08
C GLY A 20 -20.90 5.37 -11.92
N ASN A 21 -21.38 6.57 -12.14
CA ASN A 21 -22.08 7.37 -11.13
C ASN A 21 -21.31 7.50 -9.82
N ALA A 22 -19.98 7.58 -9.92
CA ALA A 22 -19.12 7.73 -8.77
C ALA A 22 -19.11 9.17 -8.27
N PRO A 23 -19.07 9.40 -6.95
CA PRO A 23 -18.97 10.75 -6.41
C PRO A 23 -17.64 11.39 -6.77
N ILE A 24 -17.67 12.55 -7.38
CA ILE A 24 -16.52 13.41 -7.68
C ILE A 24 -16.75 14.80 -7.10
N ILE A 25 -15.67 15.47 -6.78
CA ILE A 25 -15.70 16.85 -6.28
C ILE A 25 -15.78 17.77 -7.50
N ILE A 26 -16.74 18.71 -7.49
CA ILE A 26 -17.01 19.63 -8.61
C ILE A 26 -16.65 21.09 -8.34
N SER A 27 -16.17 21.42 -7.16
CA SER A 27 -15.91 22.81 -6.79
C SER A 27 -14.43 23.17 -6.84
N ASP A 28 -14.18 24.41 -7.25
CA ASP A 28 -12.89 25.09 -7.13
C ASP A 28 -12.66 25.51 -5.68
N PHE A 29 -12.19 24.60 -4.84
CA PHE A 29 -11.83 24.97 -3.48
C PHE A 29 -10.43 25.51 -3.38
N ASP A 30 -10.32 26.70 -2.99
CA ASP A 30 -9.09 27.46 -2.78
C ASP A 30 -8.12 26.83 -1.74
N ARG A 31 -8.55 25.82 -1.02
CA ARG A 31 -7.73 25.16 0.02
C ARG A 31 -7.59 23.66 -0.12
N PHE A 32 -8.48 23.03 -0.86
CA PHE A 32 -8.55 21.58 -1.04
C PHE A 32 -8.91 21.23 -2.48
N THR A 33 -8.61 22.11 -3.42
CA THR A 33 -8.88 21.99 -4.83
C THR A 33 -8.14 20.84 -5.42
N SER A 34 -8.63 19.75 -5.06
CA SER A 34 -8.15 18.51 -5.57
C SER A 34 -9.29 18.00 -6.42
N PRO A 35 -9.12 17.80 -7.72
CA PRO A 35 -10.08 17.08 -8.53
C PRO A 35 -10.12 15.62 -8.10
N ALA A 36 -10.23 15.41 -6.78
CA ALA A 36 -10.06 14.12 -6.15
C ALA A 36 -11.26 13.22 -6.45
N PHE A 37 -10.95 11.96 -6.67
CA PHE A 37 -11.97 10.92 -6.67
C PHE A 37 -12.38 10.68 -5.21
N LEU A 38 -13.63 11.01 -4.87
CA LEU A 38 -14.09 11.05 -3.49
C LEU A 38 -14.00 9.68 -2.78
N MET A 39 -14.14 8.58 -3.54
CA MET A 39 -13.98 7.24 -2.98
C MET A 39 -12.57 6.95 -2.43
N ASP A 40 -11.57 7.74 -2.85
CA ASP A 40 -10.20 7.63 -2.35
C ASP A 40 -9.96 8.54 -1.13
N LYS A 41 -10.98 9.30 -0.67
CA LYS A 41 -10.91 10.26 0.43
C LYS A 41 -11.94 9.99 1.50
N ASN A 42 -11.54 10.11 2.74
CA ASN A 42 -12.43 10.04 3.90
C ASN A 42 -12.92 11.44 4.33
N LEU A 43 -13.34 12.24 3.37
CA LEU A 43 -13.76 13.63 3.60
C LEU A 43 -15.19 13.82 3.13
N THR A 44 -15.91 14.72 3.80
CA THR A 44 -17.26 15.14 3.41
C THR A 44 -17.14 16.50 2.73
N PHE A 45 -17.67 16.60 1.52
CA PHE A 45 -17.71 17.82 0.73
C PHE A 45 -19.16 18.20 0.44
N SER A 46 -19.42 19.49 0.30
CA SER A 46 -20.75 20.01 -0.02
C SER A 46 -21.05 19.97 -1.52
N ASP A 47 -20.03 20.05 -2.35
CA ASP A 47 -20.17 20.15 -3.80
C ASP A 47 -19.67 18.87 -4.47
N ILE A 48 -20.56 17.89 -4.50
CA ILE A 48 -20.32 16.57 -5.07
C ILE A 48 -21.26 16.36 -6.25
N ASP A 49 -20.71 15.83 -7.34
CA ASP A 49 -21.48 15.27 -8.44
C ASP A 49 -21.34 13.73 -8.45
N PHE A 50 -22.34 13.05 -8.98
CA PHE A 50 -22.38 11.59 -9.08
C PHE A 50 -22.25 11.10 -10.53
N ASP A 51 -21.73 11.93 -11.42
CA ASP A 51 -21.43 11.58 -12.83
C ASP A 51 -20.00 11.09 -13.03
N GLY A 52 -19.26 10.92 -11.97
CA GLY A 52 -17.87 10.44 -12.00
C GLY A 52 -17.74 9.03 -12.59
N ARG A 53 -16.63 8.81 -13.27
CA ARG A 53 -16.28 7.53 -13.89
C ARG A 53 -14.89 7.14 -13.46
N ALA A 54 -14.72 5.86 -13.12
CA ALA A 54 -13.40 5.33 -12.85
C ALA A 54 -13.24 3.94 -13.47
N GLU A 55 -12.00 3.60 -13.78
CA GLU A 55 -11.62 2.32 -14.34
C GLU A 55 -10.45 1.74 -13.56
N SER A 56 -10.45 0.42 -13.40
CA SER A 56 -9.28 -0.31 -12.90
C SER A 56 -9.14 -1.60 -13.69
N LYS A 57 -7.98 -1.80 -14.32
CA LYS A 57 -7.68 -3.00 -15.10
C LYS A 57 -6.29 -3.51 -14.81
N GLY A 58 -6.13 -4.82 -14.82
CA GLY A 58 -4.85 -5.42 -14.50
C GLY A 58 -4.80 -6.92 -14.64
N ALA A 59 -3.60 -7.44 -14.37
CA ALA A 59 -3.29 -8.84 -14.30
C ALA A 59 -2.71 -9.15 -12.91
N GLU A 60 -3.09 -10.29 -12.37
CA GLU A 60 -2.66 -10.75 -11.06
C GLU A 60 -2.18 -12.20 -11.14
N PHE A 61 -1.21 -12.53 -10.33
CA PHE A 61 -0.83 -13.92 -10.08
C PHE A 61 -0.71 -14.19 -8.58
N LEU A 62 -0.97 -15.42 -8.20
CA LEU A 62 -0.75 -15.94 -6.85
C LEU A 62 -0.23 -17.37 -6.93
N ILE A 63 0.93 -17.61 -6.34
CA ILE A 63 1.47 -18.94 -6.08
C ILE A 63 1.33 -19.17 -4.57
N GLU A 64 0.57 -20.17 -4.19
CA GLU A 64 0.32 -20.51 -2.80
C GLU A 64 0.81 -21.93 -2.52
N LYS A 65 1.61 -22.07 -1.49
CA LYS A 65 2.07 -23.37 -0.98
C LYS A 65 1.51 -23.59 0.41
N LYS A 66 0.61 -24.56 0.55
CA LYS A 66 0.16 -25.06 1.86
C LYS A 66 1.34 -25.72 2.58
N ARG A 67 1.28 -25.74 3.90
CA ARG A 67 2.32 -26.38 4.72
C ARG A 67 2.54 -27.82 4.29
N ALA A 68 3.72 -28.08 3.76
CA ALA A 68 4.22 -29.39 3.41
C ALA A 68 5.72 -29.43 3.71
N GLN A 69 6.20 -30.48 4.37
CA GLN A 69 7.62 -30.62 4.73
C GLN A 69 8.19 -29.37 5.44
N ASN A 70 7.45 -28.80 6.38
CA ASN A 70 7.87 -27.66 7.19
C ASN A 70 7.93 -26.30 6.49
N LEU A 71 7.65 -26.21 5.19
CA LEU A 71 7.64 -24.97 4.42
C LEU A 71 6.23 -24.64 3.96
N TYR A 72 5.84 -23.37 4.08
CA TYR A 72 4.59 -22.83 3.58
C TYR A 72 4.74 -21.36 3.17
N GLY A 73 3.79 -20.84 2.42
CA GLY A 73 3.79 -19.43 2.06
C GLY A 73 3.03 -19.14 0.78
N HIS A 74 3.11 -17.90 0.39
CA HIS A 74 2.60 -17.47 -0.91
C HIS A 74 3.46 -16.35 -1.49
N VAL A 75 3.45 -16.28 -2.81
CA VAL A 75 4.02 -15.20 -3.60
C VAL A 75 2.94 -14.72 -4.54
N GLY A 76 2.63 -13.43 -4.49
CA GLY A 76 1.63 -12.83 -5.36
C GLY A 76 2.07 -11.47 -5.85
N GLY A 77 1.52 -11.07 -6.96
CA GLY A 77 1.75 -9.76 -7.52
C GLY A 77 0.69 -9.37 -8.52
N SER A 78 0.62 -8.07 -8.75
CA SER A 78 -0.27 -7.48 -9.75
C SER A 78 0.44 -6.38 -10.54
N ILE A 79 0.04 -6.26 -11.81
CA ILE A 79 0.34 -5.09 -12.63
C ILE A 79 -1.00 -4.53 -13.04
N TYR A 80 -1.22 -3.25 -12.81
CA TYR A 80 -2.53 -2.64 -13.03
C TYR A 80 -2.45 -1.15 -13.31
N ASN A 81 -3.52 -0.62 -13.89
CA ASN A 81 -3.79 0.80 -13.98
C ASN A 81 -5.15 1.09 -13.33
N SER A 82 -5.24 2.18 -12.59
CA SER A 82 -6.46 2.63 -11.93
C SER A 82 -6.58 4.13 -12.03
N THR A 83 -7.56 4.58 -12.82
CA THR A 83 -7.78 5.98 -13.17
C THR A 83 -9.23 6.37 -12.92
N TYR A 84 -9.50 7.66 -12.92
CA TYR A 84 -10.84 8.24 -12.91
C TYR A 84 -10.87 9.50 -13.78
N VAL A 85 -12.05 9.92 -14.17
CA VAL A 85 -12.27 11.17 -14.90
C VAL A 85 -12.77 12.21 -13.90
N ASP A 86 -12.05 13.34 -13.79
CA ASP A 86 -12.43 14.46 -12.93
C ASP A 86 -13.59 15.28 -13.53
N TYR A 87 -14.06 16.29 -12.78
CA TYR A 87 -15.17 17.16 -13.21
C TYR A 87 -14.86 18.00 -14.45
N MET A 88 -13.59 18.16 -14.82
CA MET A 88 -13.14 18.84 -16.04
C MET A 88 -13.03 17.89 -17.24
N GLY A 89 -13.33 16.59 -17.04
CA GLY A 89 -13.19 15.56 -18.07
C GLY A 89 -11.75 15.07 -18.28
N VAL A 90 -10.84 15.39 -17.36
CA VAL A 90 -9.43 14.95 -17.43
C VAL A 90 -9.27 13.61 -16.73
N GLU A 91 -8.58 12.67 -17.38
CA GLU A 91 -8.24 11.40 -16.76
C GLU A 91 -7.08 11.57 -15.77
N ARG A 92 -7.29 11.10 -14.54
CA ARG A 92 -6.35 11.22 -13.41
C ARG A 92 -6.01 9.86 -12.79
N ASN A 93 -4.81 9.75 -12.24
CA ASN A 93 -4.46 8.59 -11.43
C ASN A 93 -5.25 8.59 -10.11
N ARG A 94 -5.81 7.43 -9.72
CA ARG A 94 -6.33 7.25 -8.36
C ARG A 94 -5.18 7.18 -7.36
N ASP A 95 -5.44 7.54 -6.11
CA ASP A 95 -4.44 7.49 -5.03
C ASP A 95 -3.82 6.09 -4.83
N SER A 96 -4.58 5.05 -5.19
CA SER A 96 -4.16 3.65 -5.11
C SER A 96 -3.47 3.12 -6.37
N ASN A 97 -3.23 3.95 -7.39
CA ASN A 97 -2.61 3.53 -8.64
C ASN A 97 -1.09 3.36 -8.51
N TYR A 98 -0.64 2.36 -7.75
CA TYR A 98 0.79 2.02 -7.62
C TYR A 98 1.39 1.39 -8.88
N ARG A 99 0.59 1.05 -9.88
CA ARG A 99 0.93 0.36 -11.13
C ARG A 99 1.35 -1.09 -10.96
N TYR A 100 2.04 -1.44 -9.90
CA TYR A 100 2.40 -2.81 -9.58
C TYR A 100 2.51 -3.03 -8.08
N THR A 101 2.21 -4.26 -7.67
CA THR A 101 2.45 -4.74 -6.31
C THR A 101 3.05 -6.13 -6.36
N PHE A 102 3.88 -6.45 -5.38
CA PHE A 102 4.42 -7.79 -5.18
C PHE A 102 4.53 -8.08 -3.69
N ASN A 103 4.10 -9.26 -3.28
CA ASN A 103 4.19 -9.72 -1.91
C ASN A 103 4.69 -11.16 -1.87
N ALA A 104 5.63 -11.41 -0.98
CA ALA A 104 6.10 -12.75 -0.64
C ALA A 104 5.99 -12.95 0.86
N VAL A 105 5.28 -14.00 1.26
CA VAL A 105 5.13 -14.41 2.65
C VAL A 105 5.52 -15.87 2.74
N GLY A 106 6.36 -16.22 3.71
CA GLY A 106 6.78 -17.60 3.90
C GLY A 106 7.14 -17.90 5.32
N GLY A 107 6.95 -19.16 5.72
CA GLY A 107 7.33 -19.68 7.00
C GLY A 107 8.04 -21.03 6.86
N TYR A 108 9.06 -21.21 7.66
CA TYR A 108 9.80 -22.45 7.80
C TYR A 108 9.72 -22.93 9.25
N ARG A 109 9.01 -24.04 9.46
CA ARG A 109 8.76 -24.64 10.78
C ARG A 109 9.22 -26.10 10.77
N PRO A 110 10.53 -26.34 10.98
CA PRO A 110 11.12 -27.70 10.93
C PRO A 110 10.74 -28.56 12.14
N SER A 111 10.25 -27.95 13.21
CA SER A 111 9.78 -28.65 14.40
C SER A 111 8.59 -27.90 15.03
N ASP A 112 7.94 -28.53 16.00
CA ASP A 112 6.86 -27.89 16.76
C ASP A 112 7.35 -26.82 17.75
N LYS A 113 8.69 -26.66 17.87
CA LYS A 113 9.30 -25.76 18.84
C LYS A 113 9.62 -24.38 18.28
N TRP A 114 9.98 -24.26 17.01
CA TRP A 114 10.40 -22.99 16.46
C TRP A 114 9.99 -22.80 15.01
N GLU A 115 9.85 -21.56 14.65
CA GLU A 115 9.46 -21.12 13.31
C GLU A 115 10.22 -19.84 12.92
N LEU A 116 10.65 -19.80 11.68
CA LEU A 116 11.13 -18.60 11.03
C LEU A 116 10.15 -18.20 9.95
N SER A 117 9.71 -16.96 9.95
CA SER A 117 8.84 -16.44 8.92
C SER A 117 9.33 -15.10 8.40
N LEU A 118 8.96 -14.80 7.17
CA LEU A 118 9.26 -13.56 6.50
C LEU A 118 8.04 -13.05 5.75
N ARG A 119 7.97 -11.73 5.61
CA ARG A 119 7.09 -11.03 4.68
C ARG A 119 7.89 -9.96 3.96
N TRP A 120 7.93 -10.02 2.66
CA TRP A 120 8.49 -8.97 1.83
C TRP A 120 7.43 -8.38 0.92
N SER A 121 7.35 -7.05 0.89
CA SER A 121 6.39 -6.30 0.10
C SER A 121 7.11 -5.29 -0.78
N LEU A 122 6.65 -5.16 -2.02
CA LEU A 122 7.09 -4.17 -2.99
C LEU A 122 5.87 -3.54 -3.66
N PHE A 123 5.78 -2.22 -3.64
CA PHE A 123 4.75 -1.45 -4.34
C PHE A 123 5.41 -0.41 -5.22
N GLY A 124 4.81 -0.11 -6.34
CA GLY A 124 5.20 1.04 -7.16
C GLY A 124 5.02 2.36 -6.41
N GLY A 125 5.52 3.43 -6.97
CA GLY A 125 5.40 4.76 -6.37
C GLY A 125 3.92 5.18 -6.24
N LYS A 126 3.55 5.67 -5.05
CA LYS A 126 2.23 6.25 -4.79
C LYS A 126 2.07 7.55 -5.57
N PRO A 127 0.96 7.76 -6.28
CA PRO A 127 0.66 9.05 -6.89
C PRO A 127 0.55 10.15 -5.84
N TYR A 128 1.05 11.32 -6.16
CA TYR A 128 0.87 12.54 -5.37
C TYR A 128 0.90 13.77 -6.28
N THR A 129 0.39 14.89 -5.76
CA THR A 129 0.41 16.19 -6.43
C THR A 129 1.54 17.01 -5.86
N GLU A 130 2.37 17.57 -6.73
CA GLU A 130 3.47 18.44 -6.31
C GLU A 130 2.97 19.77 -5.77
N ALA A 131 3.68 20.32 -4.79
CA ALA A 131 3.43 21.66 -4.33
C ALA A 131 4.07 22.69 -5.29
N ASP A 132 3.31 23.73 -5.63
CA ASP A 132 3.83 24.91 -6.28
C ASP A 132 4.61 25.73 -5.24
N VAL A 133 5.93 25.65 -5.33
CA VAL A 133 6.84 26.28 -4.36
C VAL A 133 6.72 27.81 -4.40
N GLU A 134 6.63 28.40 -5.60
CA GLU A 134 6.57 29.85 -5.75
C GLU A 134 5.26 30.40 -5.20
N SER A 135 4.13 29.85 -5.61
CA SER A 135 2.81 30.26 -5.10
C SER A 135 2.65 29.99 -3.59
N SER A 136 3.25 28.91 -3.09
CA SER A 136 3.22 28.60 -1.65
C SER A 136 4.01 29.62 -0.83
N LEU A 137 5.17 30.05 -1.31
CA LEU A 137 5.96 31.12 -0.68
C LEU A 137 5.24 32.46 -0.70
N GLN A 138 4.61 32.82 -1.82
CA GLN A 138 3.89 34.10 -1.97
C GLN A 138 2.64 34.18 -1.09
N SER A 139 1.94 33.07 -0.91
CA SER A 139 0.65 33.01 -0.19
C SER A 139 0.78 32.58 1.28
N ASP A 140 1.99 32.25 1.75
CA ASP A 140 2.26 31.71 3.10
C ASP A 140 1.39 30.50 3.45
N ARG A 141 1.07 29.68 2.45
CA ARG A 141 0.27 28.45 2.58
C ARG A 141 0.65 27.44 1.52
N ALA A 142 0.30 26.16 1.76
CA ALA A 142 0.48 25.13 0.76
C ALA A 142 -0.42 25.38 -0.46
N VAL A 143 0.18 25.52 -1.62
CA VAL A 143 -0.47 25.55 -2.93
C VAL A 143 0.04 24.37 -3.73
N TYR A 144 -0.85 23.64 -4.41
CA TYR A 144 -0.51 22.45 -5.17
C TYR A 144 -0.80 22.65 -6.65
N LEU A 145 -0.04 21.97 -7.51
CA LEU A 145 -0.21 21.97 -8.96
C LEU A 145 -1.45 21.12 -9.33
N THR A 146 -2.66 21.68 -9.13
CA THR A 146 -3.93 20.96 -9.34
C THR A 146 -4.15 20.52 -10.77
N GLN A 147 -3.53 21.20 -11.75
CA GLN A 147 -3.54 20.78 -13.15
C GLN A 147 -2.82 19.44 -13.36
N GLU A 148 -1.84 19.14 -12.50
CA GLU A 148 -1.02 17.92 -12.50
C GLU A 148 -1.40 17.00 -11.33
N TYR A 149 -2.69 16.96 -10.98
CA TYR A 149 -3.15 16.19 -9.83
C TYR A 149 -2.82 14.70 -9.97
N ASN A 150 -2.08 14.14 -8.98
CA ASN A 150 -1.61 12.76 -8.95
C ASN A 150 -0.73 12.32 -10.13
N GLU A 151 -0.06 13.26 -10.82
CA GLU A 151 0.87 12.95 -11.92
C GLU A 151 2.23 12.46 -11.41
N SER A 152 2.74 13.05 -10.34
CA SER A 152 4.01 12.67 -9.74
C SER A 152 3.89 11.42 -8.89
N ARG A 153 5.04 10.75 -8.65
CA ARG A 153 5.08 9.49 -7.89
C ARG A 153 6.22 9.47 -6.89
N THR A 154 5.91 8.97 -5.71
CA THR A 154 6.96 8.68 -4.71
C THR A 154 7.88 7.56 -5.23
N PRO A 155 9.10 7.40 -4.68
CA PRO A 155 9.91 6.22 -4.91
C PRO A 155 9.15 4.94 -4.54
N ALA A 156 9.47 3.85 -5.24
CA ALA A 156 8.87 2.56 -4.93
C ALA A 156 9.09 2.17 -3.47
N TYR A 157 8.02 1.73 -2.82
CA TYR A 157 8.06 1.20 -1.45
C TYR A 157 8.49 -0.25 -1.48
N HIS A 158 9.44 -0.64 -0.61
CA HIS A 158 9.63 -2.05 -0.28
C HIS A 158 10.10 -2.26 1.16
N ASN A 159 9.68 -3.35 1.75
CA ASN A 159 9.90 -3.63 3.16
C ASN A 159 10.06 -5.14 3.41
N LEU A 160 10.94 -5.49 4.32
CA LEU A 160 11.15 -6.85 4.80
C LEU A 160 10.84 -6.92 6.30
N PHE A 161 9.95 -7.85 6.64
CA PHE A 161 9.65 -8.25 8.00
C PHE A 161 10.21 -9.65 8.21
N LEU A 162 10.90 -9.84 9.31
CA LEU A 162 11.39 -11.15 9.74
C LEU A 162 10.80 -11.45 11.13
N ARG A 163 10.39 -12.68 11.36
CA ARG A 163 9.92 -13.14 12.67
C ARG A 163 10.58 -14.47 13.01
N TYR A 164 11.13 -14.54 14.19
CA TYR A 164 11.54 -15.76 14.86
C TYR A 164 10.59 -16.05 16.00
N GLU A 165 10.12 -17.28 16.10
CA GLU A 165 9.21 -17.74 17.13
C GLU A 165 9.74 -19.01 17.77
N TYR A 166 9.67 -19.06 19.10
CA TYR A 166 9.96 -20.26 19.88
C TYR A 166 8.76 -20.64 20.72
N ARG A 167 8.33 -21.90 20.60
CA ARG A 167 7.16 -22.47 21.28
C ARG A 167 7.59 -23.53 22.29
N LYS A 168 7.09 -23.41 23.50
CA LYS A 168 7.23 -24.42 24.56
C LYS A 168 5.86 -24.98 24.91
N VAL A 169 5.68 -26.27 24.68
CA VAL A 169 4.43 -26.99 24.91
C VAL A 169 4.43 -27.58 26.31
N TYR A 170 3.37 -27.30 27.06
CA TYR A 170 3.05 -27.89 28.34
C TYR A 170 1.76 -28.71 28.24
N ARG A 171 1.40 -29.44 29.30
CA ARG A 171 0.17 -30.28 29.27
C ARG A 171 -1.12 -29.48 29.16
N SER A 172 -1.17 -28.30 29.76
CA SER A 172 -2.38 -27.47 29.86
C SER A 172 -2.32 -26.19 29.04
N HIS A 173 -1.16 -25.80 28.55
CA HIS A 173 -0.97 -24.54 27.81
C HIS A 173 0.31 -24.57 26.98
N ASN A 174 0.42 -23.66 26.03
CA ASN A 174 1.64 -23.41 25.28
C ASN A 174 2.13 -21.99 25.61
N ILE A 175 3.45 -21.80 25.66
CA ILE A 175 4.06 -20.49 25.72
C ILE A 175 4.82 -20.27 24.42
N ILE A 176 4.56 -19.15 23.77
CA ILE A 176 5.19 -18.75 22.53
C ILE A 176 5.91 -17.43 22.79
N GLY A 177 7.22 -17.41 22.63
CA GLY A 177 8.02 -16.19 22.62
C GLY A 177 8.42 -15.85 21.21
N TYR A 178 8.37 -14.57 20.83
CA TYR A 178 8.75 -14.14 19.49
C TYR A 178 9.55 -12.85 19.47
N ILE A 179 10.33 -12.70 18.41
CA ILE A 179 11.02 -11.46 18.04
C ILE A 179 10.70 -11.19 16.56
N GLU A 180 10.30 -9.97 16.27
CA GLU A 180 10.07 -9.46 14.91
C GLU A 180 11.04 -8.31 14.59
N LEU A 181 11.52 -8.28 13.39
CA LEU A 181 12.29 -7.18 12.84
C LEU A 181 11.48 -6.53 11.73
N TRP A 182 10.90 -5.38 12.01
CA TRP A 182 10.16 -4.59 11.04
C TRP A 182 11.14 -3.70 10.27
N ASN A 183 10.97 -3.63 8.96
CA ASN A 183 11.91 -2.94 8.08
C ASN A 183 13.37 -3.41 8.31
N ALA A 184 13.59 -4.71 8.20
CA ALA A 184 14.81 -5.39 8.63
C ALA A 184 16.10 -4.84 8.00
N TYR A 185 16.04 -4.24 6.82
CA TYR A 185 17.17 -3.59 6.16
C TYR A 185 17.16 -2.05 6.26
N ASN A 186 16.29 -1.51 7.14
CA ASN A 186 16.21 -0.08 7.48
C ASN A 186 16.08 0.85 6.25
N ARG A 187 15.26 0.49 5.27
CA ARG A 187 15.02 1.34 4.12
C ARG A 187 14.20 2.56 4.50
N LYS A 188 14.62 3.73 4.04
CA LYS A 188 13.82 4.94 4.08
C LYS A 188 12.75 4.88 2.98
N ASN A 189 11.54 4.48 3.33
CA ASN A 189 10.39 4.44 2.44
C ASN A 189 9.61 5.75 2.54
N VAL A 190 9.52 6.46 1.43
CA VAL A 190 8.77 7.73 1.37
C VAL A 190 7.28 7.44 1.30
N GLU A 191 6.49 8.10 2.15
CA GLU A 191 5.04 8.06 2.15
C GLU A 191 4.45 9.13 1.25
N THR A 192 4.94 10.37 1.42
CA THR A 192 4.49 11.53 0.65
C THR A 192 5.48 12.69 0.74
N TYR A 193 5.32 13.63 -0.16
CA TYR A 193 5.93 14.96 -0.10
C TYR A 193 4.84 15.99 0.18
N SER A 194 5.11 16.95 1.05
CA SER A 194 4.18 18.01 1.40
C SER A 194 4.89 19.33 1.64
N TRP A 195 4.21 20.44 1.44
CA TRP A 195 4.72 21.75 1.77
C TRP A 195 4.67 22.02 3.27
N SER A 196 5.72 22.61 3.83
CA SER A 196 5.79 23.04 5.22
C SER A 196 5.90 24.55 5.31
N ASN A 197 4.86 25.23 5.77
CA ASN A 197 4.87 26.70 5.97
C ASN A 197 5.92 27.11 7.02
N SER A 198 6.14 26.31 8.06
CA SER A 198 7.10 26.64 9.12
C SER A 198 8.56 26.65 8.65
N SER A 199 8.89 25.89 7.60
CA SER A 199 10.25 25.80 7.06
C SER A 199 10.36 26.31 5.63
N ASN A 200 9.27 26.75 5.03
CA ASN A 200 9.17 27.23 3.64
C ASN A 200 9.84 26.29 2.63
N LYS A 201 9.57 24.99 2.76
CA LYS A 201 10.15 23.97 1.88
C LYS A 201 9.27 22.73 1.79
N ILE A 202 9.52 21.93 0.77
CA ILE A 202 8.96 20.59 0.66
C ILE A 202 9.61 19.68 1.72
N ILE A 203 8.79 19.02 2.51
CA ILE A 203 9.20 18.01 3.48
C ILE A 203 8.79 16.63 2.99
N GLU A 204 9.62 15.66 3.34
CA GLU A 204 9.41 14.26 3.07
C GLU A 204 8.87 13.57 4.31
N THR A 205 7.69 12.98 4.22
CA THR A 205 7.18 12.08 5.26
C THR A 205 7.54 10.65 4.89
N THR A 206 8.03 9.89 5.86
CA THR A 206 8.46 8.51 5.65
C THR A 206 7.69 7.55 6.53
N TYR A 207 7.56 6.32 6.06
CA TYR A 207 7.12 5.22 6.90
C TYR A 207 8.15 4.92 7.99
N PHE A 208 7.80 4.01 8.91
CA PHE A 208 8.66 3.62 10.04
C PHE A 208 10.02 3.06 9.59
N SER A 209 11.04 3.35 10.38
CA SER A 209 12.39 2.83 10.26
C SER A 209 12.50 1.40 10.79
N PHE A 210 13.71 0.83 10.85
CA PHE A 210 13.97 -0.43 11.52
C PHE A 210 13.40 -0.41 12.94
N SER A 211 12.55 -1.38 13.25
CA SER A 211 11.89 -1.49 14.55
C SER A 211 11.87 -2.94 15.03
N PRO A 212 12.66 -3.30 16.04
CA PRO A 212 12.53 -4.59 16.69
C PRO A 212 11.31 -4.60 17.60
N VAL A 213 10.52 -5.66 17.51
CA VAL A 213 9.34 -5.90 18.34
C VAL A 213 9.44 -7.29 18.92
N GLY A 214 9.06 -7.48 20.16
CA GLY A 214 9.05 -8.80 20.81
C GLY A 214 7.88 -8.94 21.75
N GLY A 215 7.51 -10.19 22.00
CA GLY A 215 6.41 -10.50 22.90
C GLY A 215 6.34 -11.98 23.24
N PHE A 216 5.34 -12.30 24.04
CA PHE A 216 4.98 -13.66 24.34
C PHE A 216 3.46 -13.84 24.36
N GLU A 217 3.02 -15.03 24.03
CA GLU A 217 1.62 -15.44 23.97
C GLU A 217 1.45 -16.72 24.79
N ILE A 218 0.32 -16.88 25.45
CA ILE A 218 -0.05 -18.09 26.18
C ILE A 218 -1.35 -18.61 25.58
N GLU A 219 -1.28 -19.82 25.02
CA GLU A 219 -2.44 -20.56 24.47
C GLU A 219 -2.87 -21.62 25.49
N PHE A 220 -4.13 -21.64 25.90
CA PHE A 220 -4.72 -22.61 26.85
C PHE A 220 -5.50 -23.70 26.12
#